data_e3ad84fac6bd1838cdac9b2d5a65fea5
#
_entry.id   e3ad84fac6bd1838cdac9b2d5a65fea5
#
_cell.length_a   1.000
_cell.length_b   1.000
_cell.length_c   1.000
_cell.angle_alpha   90.00
_cell.angle_beta   90.00
_cell.angle_gamma   90.00
#
_symmetry.space_group_name_H-M   'P 1'
#
loop_
_entity.id
_entity.type
_entity.pdbx_description
1 polymer ?
#
loop_
_entity_poly.entity_id
_entity_poly.type
_entity_poly.pdbx_seq_one_letter_code
_entity_poly.pdbx_strand_id
1 'polypeptide(L)'
;GTSIGRDRAPRRRVEDGPAGAHGDARRRPHRAPAARVQPSGPALFMDYDLEAEFKVMHALSTTSVPVPAVLFVETDTSFLGAPFLVMERVDGDIAADDPPFTVEGWVLDLPEEQRALLADNSLKAMVDLHNQNIVELGLDNIGHGNPELSGFDRLIDYWAKKSEWVLEEKNPTISAALEWVFENKPDDTDSNVLSWGDARLGNMIIAKDQSVAAIIDWEMLSCGPRELDLGWWLFLLKHHSVGVGAELPSGFKTRDEEIARYEELSGHKVRNLHYFEVFAGLRMAILVARAASLLKSAGYIPKDSPMALINPATNLLAELL
;
A
#
# COMPACT_ATOMS: atom_id res chain seq x y z
N GLY A 1 -12.14 28.90 51.69
CA GLY A 1 -10.85 28.27 51.73
C GLY A 1 -10.94 26.82 51.40
N THR A 2 -10.21 26.30 50.49
CA THR A 2 -9.47 25.05 50.40
C THR A 2 -9.10 24.83 48.94
N SER A 3 -7.84 25.08 48.63
CA SER A 3 -7.19 24.77 47.34
C SER A 3 -6.99 23.29 47.24
N ILE A 4 -7.44 22.67 46.13
CA ILE A 4 -7.09 21.31 45.77
C ILE A 4 -5.93 21.39 44.75
N GLY A 5 -4.74 21.00 45.23
CA GLY A 5 -3.55 20.83 44.37
C GLY A 5 -3.75 19.73 43.36
N ARG A 6 -3.46 20.03 42.10
CA ARG A 6 -3.33 19.02 41.02
C ARG A 6 -1.91 18.44 41.05
N ASP A 7 -1.76 17.21 41.52
CA ASP A 7 -0.58 16.42 41.37
C ASP A 7 -0.40 16.08 39.89
N ARG A 8 0.66 16.62 39.28
CA ARG A 8 1.14 16.21 37.97
C ARG A 8 2.15 15.07 38.16
N ALA A 9 1.85 13.89 37.66
CA ALA A 9 2.80 12.79 37.58
C ALA A 9 4.04 13.21 36.77
N PRO A 10 5.25 12.78 37.14
CA PRO A 10 6.48 13.21 36.50
C PRO A 10 6.65 12.49 35.13
N ARG A 11 6.87 13.28 34.08
CA ARG A 11 7.32 12.80 32.78
C ARG A 11 8.65 12.06 32.96
N ARG A 12 8.74 10.78 32.57
CA ARG A 12 10.00 10.05 32.50
C ARG A 12 10.89 10.73 31.46
N ARG A 13 11.96 11.38 31.90
CA ARG A 13 13.10 11.72 31.06
C ARG A 13 13.89 10.43 30.82
N VAL A 14 14.21 10.15 29.57
CA VAL A 14 15.26 9.18 29.21
C VAL A 14 16.58 9.86 29.55
N GLU A 15 17.39 9.24 30.43
CA GLU A 15 18.71 9.73 30.80
C GLU A 15 19.66 9.61 29.62
N ASP A 16 20.33 10.72 29.31
CA ASP A 16 21.42 10.79 28.35
C ASP A 16 22.60 9.96 28.81
N GLY A 17 22.96 8.91 28.06
CA GLY A 17 24.23 8.20 28.19
C GLY A 17 25.39 9.07 27.67
N PRO A 18 26.67 8.75 27.99
CA PRO A 18 27.82 9.63 27.78
C PRO A 18 28.08 9.90 26.29
N ALA A 19 28.34 11.17 25.99
CA ALA A 19 28.67 11.69 24.65
C ALA A 19 29.93 11.02 24.08
N GLY A 20 29.72 10.09 23.14
CA GLY A 20 30.74 9.64 22.19
C GLY A 20 30.73 10.58 21.00
N ALA A 21 31.91 11.06 20.59
CA ALA A 21 32.11 11.95 19.46
C ALA A 21 31.51 11.36 18.16
N HIS A 22 30.37 11.87 17.73
CA HIS A 22 29.81 11.62 16.41
C HIS A 22 30.03 12.84 15.53
N GLY A 23 30.73 12.56 14.41
CA GLY A 23 30.94 13.52 13.35
C GLY A 23 29.66 14.15 12.84
N ASP A 24 29.83 15.36 12.37
CA ASP A 24 28.91 16.30 11.76
C ASP A 24 27.80 15.65 10.91
N ALA A 25 26.71 15.21 11.55
CA ALA A 25 25.48 14.88 10.88
C ALA A 25 24.88 16.20 10.37
N ARG A 26 25.10 16.49 9.09
CA ARG A 26 24.48 17.62 8.38
C ARG A 26 23.01 17.69 8.81
N ARG A 27 22.62 18.73 9.54
CA ARG A 27 21.23 19.02 9.92
C ARG A 27 20.43 19.07 8.62
N ARG A 28 19.61 18.02 8.37
CA ARG A 28 18.62 18.08 7.30
C ARG A 28 17.74 19.30 7.59
N PRO A 29 17.44 20.15 6.60
CA PRO A 29 16.51 21.26 6.82
C PRO A 29 15.21 20.68 7.39
N HIS A 30 14.68 21.29 8.46
CA HIS A 30 13.41 20.88 9.06
C HIS A 30 12.32 20.96 7.99
N ARG A 31 11.89 19.80 7.49
CA ARG A 31 10.73 19.71 6.61
C ARG A 31 9.48 19.89 7.46
N ALA A 32 8.45 20.53 6.91
CA ALA A 32 7.17 20.66 7.58
C ALA A 32 6.61 19.26 7.91
N PRO A 33 6.00 19.05 9.09
CA PRO A 33 5.36 17.78 9.39
C PRO A 33 4.08 17.60 8.56
N ALA A 34 3.74 16.35 8.25
CA ALA A 34 2.46 15.92 7.71
C ALA A 34 1.80 14.98 8.71
N ALA A 35 0.49 15.04 8.85
CA ALA A 35 -0.27 14.13 9.70
C ALA A 35 -1.20 13.26 8.85
N ARG A 36 -1.16 11.94 9.05
CA ARG A 36 -2.15 10.98 8.58
C ARG A 36 -3.12 10.72 9.73
N VAL A 37 -4.36 11.15 9.57
CA VAL A 37 -5.42 10.98 10.57
C VAL A 37 -6.31 9.82 10.14
N GLN A 38 -6.59 8.88 11.05
CA GLN A 38 -7.50 7.78 10.78
C GLN A 38 -8.91 8.31 10.47
N PRO A 39 -9.60 7.80 9.42
CA PRO A 39 -10.97 8.20 9.14
C PRO A 39 -11.90 7.91 10.33
N SER A 40 -12.77 8.87 10.69
CA SER A 40 -13.70 8.76 11.81
C SER A 40 -15.14 8.37 11.42
N GLY A 41 -15.37 8.01 10.13
CA GLY A 41 -16.68 7.68 9.57
C GLY A 41 -16.69 6.34 8.84
N PRO A 42 -17.69 6.11 7.98
CA PRO A 42 -17.73 4.96 7.11
C PRO A 42 -16.43 4.87 6.29
N ALA A 43 -15.71 3.77 6.40
CA ALA A 43 -14.35 3.63 5.94
C ALA A 43 -14.22 2.57 4.83
N LEU A 44 -13.13 2.65 4.06
CA LEU A 44 -12.79 1.69 3.01
C LEU A 44 -12.29 0.36 3.59
N PHE A 45 -11.62 0.42 4.74
CA PHE A 45 -11.07 -0.74 5.44
C PHE A 45 -11.86 -1.05 6.72
N MET A 46 -11.85 -2.32 7.13
CA MET A 46 -12.48 -2.77 8.37
C MET A 46 -11.76 -2.23 9.60
N ASP A 47 -10.46 -2.14 9.49
CA ASP A 47 -9.51 -1.75 10.53
C ASP A 47 -8.37 -0.92 9.92
N TYR A 48 -7.83 -0.04 10.73
CA TYR A 48 -6.63 0.75 10.44
C TYR A 48 -5.64 0.52 11.57
N ASP A 49 -4.39 0.28 11.23
CA ASP A 49 -3.31 0.04 12.20
C ASP A 49 -2.16 1.04 11.98
N LEU A 50 -2.36 2.28 12.49
CA LEU A 50 -1.34 3.32 12.38
C LEU A 50 -0.06 3.00 13.16
N GLU A 51 -0.14 2.14 14.19
CA GLU A 51 1.04 1.69 14.93
C GLU A 51 1.88 0.73 14.07
N ALA A 52 1.24 -0.16 13.30
CA ALA A 52 1.92 -1.01 12.32
C ALA A 52 2.53 -0.18 11.19
N GLU A 53 1.80 0.81 10.64
CA GLU A 53 2.34 1.72 9.62
C GLU A 53 3.56 2.49 10.15
N PHE A 54 3.47 3.02 11.39
CA PHE A 54 4.59 3.67 12.07
C PHE A 54 5.79 2.72 12.21
N LYS A 55 5.56 1.51 12.72
CA LYS A 55 6.61 0.52 12.96
C LYS A 55 7.35 0.18 11.68
N VAL A 56 6.63 -0.04 10.57
CA VAL A 56 7.21 -0.34 9.25
C VAL A 56 8.07 0.81 8.76
N MET A 57 7.52 2.02 8.67
CA MET A 57 8.28 3.18 8.17
C MET A 57 9.47 3.51 9.08
N HIS A 58 9.33 3.36 10.39
CA HIS A 58 10.43 3.57 11.33
C HIS A 58 11.57 2.56 11.10
N ALA A 59 11.25 1.28 10.95
CA ALA A 59 12.24 0.24 10.69
C ALA A 59 12.92 0.43 9.32
N LEU A 60 12.14 0.71 8.28
CA LEU A 60 12.65 0.95 6.93
C LEU A 60 13.49 2.23 6.80
N SER A 61 13.32 3.21 7.69
CA SER A 61 14.12 4.46 7.68
C SER A 61 15.62 4.24 7.85
N THR A 62 16.04 3.06 8.34
CA THR A 62 17.43 2.65 8.51
C THR A 62 17.99 1.89 7.30
N THR A 63 17.18 1.71 6.24
CA THR A 63 17.49 0.93 5.04
C THR A 63 17.60 1.81 3.80
N SER A 64 17.76 1.20 2.62
CA SER A 64 17.73 1.88 1.33
C SER A 64 16.32 2.18 0.81
N VAL A 65 15.28 1.62 1.45
CA VAL A 65 13.88 1.82 1.03
C VAL A 65 13.46 3.26 1.32
N PRO A 66 13.01 4.02 0.32
CA PRO A 66 12.61 5.41 0.53
C PRO A 66 11.24 5.44 1.24
N VAL A 67 11.22 5.92 2.48
CA VAL A 67 9.99 6.14 3.27
C VAL A 67 10.04 7.52 3.93
N PRO A 68 8.89 8.14 4.23
CA PRO A 68 8.86 9.34 5.07
C PRO A 68 9.46 9.05 6.44
N ALA A 69 10.26 9.97 6.99
CA ALA A 69 10.71 9.84 8.37
C ALA A 69 9.53 10.04 9.31
N VAL A 70 9.16 9.01 10.07
CA VAL A 70 8.08 9.07 11.05
C VAL A 70 8.56 9.70 12.35
N LEU A 71 7.73 10.53 12.97
CA LEU A 71 8.04 11.27 14.19
C LEU A 71 7.39 10.63 15.41
N PHE A 72 6.08 10.39 15.34
CA PHE A 72 5.33 9.68 16.38
C PHE A 72 3.96 9.24 15.85
N VAL A 73 3.34 8.30 16.56
CA VAL A 73 1.95 7.90 16.41
C VAL A 73 1.23 8.22 17.71
N GLU A 74 -0.01 8.71 17.60
CA GLU A 74 -0.87 9.04 18.74
C GLU A 74 -2.21 8.31 18.61
N THR A 75 -2.52 7.49 19.59
CA THR A 75 -3.75 6.70 19.64
C THR A 75 -4.82 7.30 20.54
N ASP A 76 -4.45 8.28 21.38
CA ASP A 76 -5.42 9.02 22.20
C ASP A 76 -6.25 9.97 21.33
N THR A 77 -7.52 9.61 21.15
CA THR A 77 -8.46 10.39 20.33
C THR A 77 -8.82 11.77 20.91
N SER A 78 -8.42 12.05 22.16
CA SER A 78 -8.69 13.35 22.80
C SER A 78 -7.98 14.54 22.13
N PHE A 79 -6.92 14.29 21.36
CA PHE A 79 -6.14 15.33 20.67
C PHE A 79 -6.80 15.83 19.38
N LEU A 80 -7.16 14.91 18.47
CA LEU A 80 -7.71 15.24 17.15
C LEU A 80 -9.04 14.55 16.83
N GLY A 81 -9.64 13.85 17.80
CA GLY A 81 -10.88 13.10 17.60
C GLY A 81 -10.69 11.71 16.97
N ALA A 82 -9.48 11.39 16.52
CA ALA A 82 -9.11 10.11 15.95
C ALA A 82 -7.60 9.86 16.15
N PRO A 83 -7.12 8.60 16.09
CA PRO A 83 -5.70 8.28 16.04
C PRO A 83 -5.02 8.96 14.85
N PHE A 84 -3.75 9.30 14.98
CA PHE A 84 -2.98 9.92 13.90
C PHE A 84 -1.49 9.58 13.98
N LEU A 85 -0.86 9.59 12.81
CA LEU A 85 0.56 9.41 12.61
C LEU A 85 1.17 10.70 12.08
N VAL A 86 2.28 11.15 12.66
CA VAL A 86 3.03 12.33 12.21
C VAL A 86 4.34 11.91 11.59
N MET A 87 4.62 12.44 10.40
CA MET A 87 5.82 12.17 9.62
C MET A 87 6.37 13.45 8.99
N GLU A 88 7.59 13.41 8.50
CA GLU A 88 8.12 14.50 7.68
C GLU A 88 7.41 14.53 6.32
N ARG A 89 7.05 15.73 5.85
CA ARG A 89 6.56 15.92 4.49
C ARG A 89 7.69 15.66 3.50
N VAL A 90 7.43 14.82 2.52
CA VAL A 90 8.33 14.57 1.39
C VAL A 90 7.85 15.40 0.20
N ASP A 91 8.77 16.11 -0.44
CA ASP A 91 8.47 16.92 -1.64
C ASP A 91 8.64 16.05 -2.91
N GLY A 92 7.70 16.18 -3.83
CA GLY A 92 7.67 15.47 -5.11
C GLY A 92 6.27 15.44 -5.69
N ASP A 93 6.13 14.78 -6.83
CA ASP A 93 4.87 14.65 -7.54
C ASP A 93 4.29 13.24 -7.32
N ILE A 94 2.97 13.14 -7.27
CA ILE A 94 2.24 11.88 -7.15
C ILE A 94 1.41 11.70 -8.43
N ALA A 95 1.46 10.51 -9.02
CA ALA A 95 0.62 10.19 -10.17
C ALA A 95 -0.85 10.04 -9.73
N ALA A 96 -1.76 10.64 -10.51
CA ALA A 96 -3.19 10.56 -10.21
C ALA A 96 -3.76 9.17 -10.53
N ASP A 97 -4.81 8.79 -9.80
CA ASP A 97 -5.58 7.57 -10.04
C ASP A 97 -6.95 7.87 -10.67
N ASP A 98 -7.47 9.09 -10.47
CA ASP A 98 -8.77 9.51 -11.00
C ASP A 98 -8.72 10.98 -11.44
N PRO A 99 -8.71 11.28 -12.75
CA PRO A 99 -8.45 10.32 -13.83
C PRO A 99 -7.06 9.69 -13.70
N PRO A 100 -6.88 8.42 -14.14
CA PRO A 100 -5.59 7.76 -13.97
C PRO A 100 -4.50 8.40 -14.83
N PHE A 101 -3.26 8.26 -14.41
CA PHE A 101 -2.06 8.82 -15.06
C PHE A 101 -1.89 8.43 -16.53
N THR A 102 -2.62 7.45 -17.01
CA THR A 102 -2.68 7.02 -18.42
C THR A 102 -3.63 7.86 -19.26
N VAL A 103 -4.52 8.62 -18.61
CA VAL A 103 -5.54 9.47 -19.27
C VAL A 103 -5.14 10.94 -19.21
N GLU A 104 -4.66 11.42 -18.06
CA GLU A 104 -4.19 12.80 -17.90
C GLU A 104 -3.13 12.94 -16.81
N GLY A 105 -2.49 14.09 -16.76
CA GLY A 105 -1.54 14.48 -15.72
C GLY A 105 -0.09 14.45 -16.16
N TRP A 106 0.78 14.87 -15.24
CA TRP A 106 2.19 15.16 -15.49
C TRP A 106 3.00 13.98 -16.05
N VAL A 107 2.56 12.74 -15.79
CA VAL A 107 3.25 11.55 -16.34
C VAL A 107 3.19 11.53 -17.86
N LEU A 108 2.07 11.96 -18.46
CA LEU A 108 1.93 12.05 -19.92
C LEU A 108 2.76 13.17 -20.53
N ASP A 109 3.04 14.24 -19.76
CA ASP A 109 3.86 15.36 -20.20
C ASP A 109 5.36 15.03 -20.22
N LEU A 110 5.78 13.94 -19.58
CA LEU A 110 7.17 13.50 -19.58
C LEU A 110 7.60 12.98 -20.96
N PRO A 111 8.86 13.20 -21.38
CA PRO A 111 9.46 12.47 -22.47
C PRO A 111 9.47 10.95 -22.21
N GLU A 112 9.47 10.15 -23.27
CA GLU A 112 9.43 8.69 -23.17
C GLU A 112 10.56 8.11 -22.30
N GLU A 113 11.79 8.63 -22.46
CA GLU A 113 12.93 8.17 -21.65
C GLU A 113 12.73 8.46 -20.15
N GLN A 114 12.07 9.56 -19.81
CA GLN A 114 11.77 9.88 -18.40
C GLN A 114 10.64 9.01 -17.87
N ARG A 115 9.63 8.66 -18.69
CA ARG A 115 8.63 7.67 -18.29
C ARG A 115 9.23 6.29 -18.07
N ALA A 116 10.16 5.87 -18.94
CA ALA A 116 10.88 4.62 -18.77
C ALA A 116 11.71 4.59 -17.49
N LEU A 117 12.38 5.70 -17.16
CA LEU A 117 13.15 5.86 -15.93
C LEU A 117 12.25 5.83 -14.69
N LEU A 118 11.11 6.53 -14.74
CA LEU A 118 10.09 6.52 -13.69
C LEU A 118 9.60 5.09 -13.41
N ALA A 119 9.21 4.36 -14.44
CA ALA A 119 8.72 2.98 -14.31
C ALA A 119 9.81 2.05 -13.73
N ASP A 120 11.05 2.16 -14.20
CA ASP A 120 12.17 1.35 -13.71
C ASP A 120 12.52 1.66 -12.24
N ASN A 121 12.55 2.93 -11.86
CA ASN A 121 12.79 3.34 -10.48
C ASN A 121 11.66 2.91 -9.53
N SER A 122 10.41 2.91 -10.01
CA SER A 122 9.25 2.43 -9.24
C SER A 122 9.35 0.94 -8.96
N LEU A 123 9.66 0.13 -10.00
CA LEU A 123 9.88 -1.30 -9.84
C LEU A 123 11.08 -1.60 -8.94
N LYS A 124 12.18 -0.83 -9.09
CA LYS A 124 13.36 -0.95 -8.23
C LYS A 124 13.05 -0.67 -6.76
N ALA A 125 12.24 0.33 -6.45
CA ALA A 125 11.85 0.64 -5.08
C ALA A 125 11.06 -0.52 -4.43
N MET A 126 10.19 -1.19 -5.19
CA MET A 126 9.51 -2.41 -4.75
C MET A 126 10.51 -3.56 -4.50
N VAL A 127 11.48 -3.76 -5.39
CA VAL A 127 12.53 -4.78 -5.22
C VAL A 127 13.39 -4.48 -4.00
N ASP A 128 13.79 -3.23 -3.79
CA ASP A 128 14.56 -2.81 -2.62
C ASP A 128 13.79 -3.11 -1.31
N LEU A 129 12.47 -2.93 -1.30
CA LEU A 129 11.60 -3.32 -0.19
C LEU A 129 11.63 -4.83 0.03
N HIS A 130 11.38 -5.62 -1.01
CA HIS A 130 11.34 -7.08 -0.93
C HIS A 130 12.68 -7.72 -0.56
N ASN A 131 13.79 -7.01 -0.75
CA ASN A 131 15.13 -7.49 -0.39
C ASN A 131 15.49 -7.20 1.07
N GLN A 132 14.62 -6.55 1.85
CA GLN A 132 14.89 -6.32 3.27
C GLN A 132 14.73 -7.60 4.09
N ASN A 133 15.59 -7.76 5.09
CA ASN A 133 15.45 -8.85 6.06
C ASN A 133 14.41 -8.48 7.12
N ILE A 134 13.18 -8.94 6.93
CA ILE A 134 12.05 -8.60 7.80
C ILE A 134 12.21 -9.11 9.23
N VAL A 135 12.98 -10.19 9.45
CA VAL A 135 13.27 -10.74 10.79
C VAL A 135 14.19 -9.79 11.54
N GLU A 136 15.28 -9.34 10.91
CA GLU A 136 16.21 -8.37 11.52
C GLU A 136 15.53 -7.02 11.82
N LEU A 137 14.55 -6.63 11.00
CA LEU A 137 13.75 -5.44 11.19
C LEU A 137 12.60 -5.61 12.21
N GLY A 138 12.36 -6.84 12.69
CA GLY A 138 11.27 -7.16 13.61
C GLY A 138 9.88 -7.01 12.97
N LEU A 139 9.76 -7.26 11.65
CA LEU A 139 8.55 -7.10 10.85
C LEU A 139 7.96 -8.44 10.37
N ASP A 140 8.49 -9.55 10.81
CA ASP A 140 8.16 -10.91 10.34
C ASP A 140 6.73 -11.39 10.67
N ASN A 141 6.02 -10.67 11.56
CA ASN A 141 4.62 -10.98 11.91
C ASN A 141 3.70 -9.74 11.80
N ILE A 142 4.01 -8.84 10.86
CA ILE A 142 3.19 -7.66 10.66
C ILE A 142 2.07 -7.93 9.62
N GLY A 143 0.94 -7.25 9.75
CA GLY A 143 -0.18 -7.32 8.81
C GLY A 143 -1.53 -7.47 9.50
N HIS A 144 -2.59 -7.25 8.72
CA HIS A 144 -3.98 -7.38 9.18
C HIS A 144 -4.43 -8.83 9.31
N GLY A 145 -5.53 -9.06 10.05
CA GLY A 145 -6.20 -10.35 10.17
C GLY A 145 -5.77 -11.17 11.39
N ASN A 146 -6.11 -12.45 11.39
CA ASN A 146 -5.92 -13.35 12.53
C ASN A 146 -4.44 -13.58 12.82
N PRO A 147 -3.89 -13.15 13.99
CA PRO A 147 -2.47 -13.33 14.32
C PRO A 147 -2.05 -14.79 14.57
N GLU A 148 -2.99 -15.72 14.70
CA GLU A 148 -2.71 -17.16 14.81
C GLU A 148 -2.34 -17.78 13.45
N LEU A 149 -2.72 -17.12 12.37
CA LEU A 149 -2.31 -17.46 11.01
C LEU A 149 -1.03 -16.70 10.66
N SER A 150 -0.22 -17.25 9.79
CA SER A 150 1.03 -16.65 9.36
C SER A 150 1.03 -16.32 7.86
N GLY A 151 1.87 -15.35 7.48
CA GLY A 151 2.16 -15.04 6.09
C GLY A 151 0.93 -14.88 5.21
N PHE A 152 0.94 -15.58 4.09
CA PHE A 152 -0.10 -15.46 3.08
C PHE A 152 -1.47 -16.03 3.50
N ASP A 153 -1.52 -17.04 4.36
CA ASP A 153 -2.79 -17.58 4.89
C ASP A 153 -3.56 -16.55 5.70
N ARG A 154 -2.85 -15.76 6.50
CA ARG A 154 -3.42 -14.64 7.25
C ARG A 154 -4.04 -13.60 6.31
N LEU A 155 -3.37 -13.31 5.20
CA LEU A 155 -3.85 -12.33 4.23
C LEU A 155 -5.08 -12.81 3.47
N ILE A 156 -5.11 -14.08 3.04
CA ILE A 156 -6.30 -14.67 2.37
C ILE A 156 -7.52 -14.65 3.31
N ASP A 157 -7.36 -15.09 4.57
CA ASP A 157 -8.42 -15.05 5.57
C ASP A 157 -8.96 -13.64 5.80
N TYR A 158 -8.07 -12.66 5.89
CA TYR A 158 -8.46 -11.25 6.03
C TYR A 158 -9.32 -10.76 4.86
N TRP A 159 -8.90 -11.04 3.61
CA TRP A 159 -9.65 -10.58 2.44
C TRP A 159 -10.95 -11.35 2.24
N ALA A 160 -11.02 -12.62 2.61
CA ALA A 160 -12.27 -13.39 2.62
C ALA A 160 -13.28 -12.75 3.58
N LYS A 161 -12.89 -12.48 4.83
CA LYS A 161 -13.72 -11.79 5.82
C LYS A 161 -14.11 -10.38 5.40
N LYS A 162 -13.18 -9.65 4.78
CA LYS A 162 -13.44 -8.33 4.25
C LYS A 162 -14.50 -8.36 3.14
N SER A 163 -14.49 -9.37 2.27
CA SER A 163 -15.51 -9.51 1.23
C SER A 163 -16.91 -9.69 1.82
N GLU A 164 -17.05 -10.49 2.88
CA GLU A 164 -18.32 -10.67 3.59
C GLU A 164 -18.82 -9.36 4.25
N TRP A 165 -17.89 -8.58 4.81
CA TRP A 165 -18.21 -7.29 5.45
C TRP A 165 -18.62 -6.22 4.44
N VAL A 166 -18.03 -6.23 3.22
CA VAL A 166 -18.24 -5.19 2.19
C VAL A 166 -19.52 -5.41 1.41
N LEU A 167 -19.85 -6.66 1.10
CA LEU A 167 -20.87 -6.99 0.12
C LEU A 167 -22.26 -6.94 0.75
N GLU A 168 -23.04 -5.90 0.44
CA GLU A 168 -24.48 -5.82 0.71
C GLU A 168 -25.26 -6.81 -0.17
N GLU A 169 -24.78 -7.05 -1.40
CA GLU A 169 -25.30 -8.02 -2.37
C GLU A 169 -24.14 -8.89 -2.86
N LYS A 170 -24.43 -10.19 -3.11
CA LYS A 170 -23.43 -11.10 -3.67
C LYS A 170 -22.99 -10.64 -5.06
N ASN A 171 -21.68 -10.38 -5.21
CA ASN A 171 -21.08 -10.17 -6.51
C ASN A 171 -20.59 -11.52 -7.06
N PRO A 172 -21.15 -12.03 -8.19
CA PRO A 172 -20.79 -13.36 -8.72
C PRO A 172 -19.31 -13.50 -9.05
N THR A 173 -18.68 -12.45 -9.61
CA THR A 173 -17.25 -12.47 -9.96
C THR A 173 -16.38 -12.56 -8.70
N ILE A 174 -16.70 -11.78 -7.65
CA ILE A 174 -15.98 -11.85 -6.38
C ILE A 174 -16.14 -13.24 -5.74
N SER A 175 -17.36 -13.81 -5.76
CA SER A 175 -17.61 -15.15 -5.20
C SER A 175 -16.81 -16.23 -5.93
N ALA A 176 -16.84 -16.22 -7.28
CA ALA A 176 -16.08 -17.17 -8.09
C ALA A 176 -14.55 -17.01 -7.87
N ALA A 177 -14.07 -15.77 -7.77
CA ALA A 177 -12.65 -15.51 -7.51
C ALA A 177 -12.21 -15.98 -6.12
N LEU A 178 -13.06 -15.84 -5.10
CA LEU A 178 -12.79 -16.37 -3.75
C LEU A 178 -12.67 -17.89 -3.78
N GLU A 179 -13.63 -18.60 -4.39
CA GLU A 179 -13.58 -20.05 -4.55
C GLU A 179 -12.29 -20.47 -5.26
N TRP A 180 -12.00 -19.80 -6.40
CA TRP A 180 -10.80 -20.08 -7.19
C TRP A 180 -9.50 -19.88 -6.40
N VAL A 181 -9.40 -18.79 -5.62
CA VAL A 181 -8.21 -18.47 -4.79
C VAL A 181 -7.97 -19.53 -3.73
N PHE A 182 -9.02 -20.08 -3.10
CA PHE A 182 -8.88 -21.16 -2.13
C PHE A 182 -8.50 -22.49 -2.78
N GLU A 183 -9.07 -22.80 -3.95
CA GLU A 183 -8.84 -24.07 -4.65
C GLU A 183 -7.47 -24.16 -5.33
N ASN A 184 -6.94 -23.01 -5.78
CA ASN A 184 -5.70 -22.93 -6.56
C ASN A 184 -4.51 -22.35 -5.78
N LYS A 185 -4.62 -22.24 -4.45
CA LYS A 185 -3.53 -21.70 -3.64
C LYS A 185 -2.24 -22.52 -3.87
N PRO A 186 -1.13 -21.87 -4.24
CA PRO A 186 0.15 -22.55 -4.40
C PRO A 186 0.68 -23.13 -3.09
N ASP A 187 1.30 -24.30 -3.15
CA ASP A 187 1.94 -24.94 -1.98
C ASP A 187 3.20 -24.19 -1.53
N ASP A 188 3.90 -23.55 -2.46
CA ASP A 188 5.16 -22.82 -2.21
C ASP A 188 4.88 -21.32 -2.02
N THR A 189 4.39 -20.96 -0.85
CA THR A 189 4.13 -19.57 -0.44
C THR A 189 4.97 -19.14 0.78
N ASP A 190 6.00 -19.91 1.11
CA ASP A 190 6.75 -19.75 2.38
C ASP A 190 7.82 -18.65 2.36
N SER A 191 8.13 -18.08 1.19
CA SER A 191 9.10 -16.99 1.09
C SER A 191 8.47 -15.64 1.45
N ASN A 192 8.34 -15.40 2.76
CA ASN A 192 7.76 -14.16 3.25
C ASN A 192 8.73 -12.99 3.13
N VAL A 193 8.30 -11.95 2.45
CA VAL A 193 8.88 -10.62 2.49
C VAL A 193 7.86 -9.64 3.06
N LEU A 194 8.27 -8.42 3.34
CA LEU A 194 7.33 -7.34 3.61
C LEU A 194 6.67 -6.95 2.29
N SER A 195 5.37 -7.18 2.22
CA SER A 195 4.53 -6.68 1.13
C SER A 195 3.97 -5.31 1.50
N TRP A 196 4.14 -4.35 0.61
CA TRP A 196 3.55 -3.02 0.74
C TRP A 196 2.01 -3.08 0.64
N GLY A 197 1.51 -3.99 -0.20
CA GLY A 197 0.10 -4.31 -0.34
C GLY A 197 -0.64 -3.45 -1.34
N ASP A 198 -0.36 -2.14 -1.43
CA ASP A 198 -0.90 -1.22 -2.46
C ASP A 198 0.22 -0.64 -3.33
N ALA A 199 1.00 -1.55 -3.92
CA ALA A 199 2.14 -1.26 -4.77
C ALA A 199 1.70 -0.67 -6.11
N ARG A 200 1.62 0.67 -6.20
CA ARG A 200 1.19 1.41 -7.38
C ARG A 200 1.83 2.79 -7.46
N LEU A 201 1.84 3.34 -8.66
CA LEU A 201 2.48 4.63 -8.93
C LEU A 201 1.85 5.78 -8.12
N GLY A 202 0.53 5.74 -7.89
CA GLY A 202 -0.20 6.72 -7.09
C GLY A 202 0.18 6.76 -5.61
N ASN A 203 0.92 5.75 -5.11
CA ASN A 203 1.41 5.68 -3.74
C ASN A 203 2.93 5.90 -3.65
N MET A 204 3.54 6.47 -4.69
CA MET A 204 4.94 6.90 -4.71
C MET A 204 5.03 8.41 -4.87
N ILE A 205 5.87 9.03 -4.05
CA ILE A 205 6.27 10.43 -4.23
C ILE A 205 7.49 10.42 -5.13
N ILE A 206 7.40 11.05 -6.29
CA ILE A 206 8.42 11.03 -7.33
C ILE A 206 9.18 12.36 -7.32
N ALA A 207 10.49 12.30 -7.24
CA ALA A 207 11.35 13.46 -7.35
C ALA A 207 11.48 13.90 -8.83
N LYS A 208 12.00 15.11 -9.06
CA LYS A 208 12.14 15.69 -10.40
C LYS A 208 13.09 14.95 -11.33
N ASP A 209 13.98 14.13 -10.77
CA ASP A 209 14.89 13.25 -11.51
C ASP A 209 14.31 11.86 -11.76
N GLN A 210 13.02 11.67 -11.52
CA GLN A 210 12.26 10.43 -11.63
C GLN A 210 12.65 9.35 -10.62
N SER A 211 13.44 9.67 -9.59
CA SER A 211 13.67 8.75 -8.47
C SER A 211 12.46 8.71 -7.54
N VAL A 212 12.24 7.59 -6.86
CA VAL A 212 11.22 7.46 -5.82
C VAL A 212 11.74 8.13 -4.55
N ALA A 213 11.16 9.26 -4.19
CA ALA A 213 11.50 10.01 -2.98
C ALA A 213 10.89 9.39 -1.72
N ALA A 214 9.71 8.77 -1.84
CA ALA A 214 9.09 8.01 -0.76
C ALA A 214 8.01 7.06 -1.29
N ILE A 215 7.89 5.90 -0.64
CA ILE A 215 6.75 4.99 -0.68
C ILE A 215 5.81 5.38 0.47
N ILE A 216 4.53 5.55 0.16
CA ILE A 216 3.50 5.96 1.12
C ILE A 216 2.32 4.99 1.09
N ASP A 217 1.35 5.18 1.99
CA ASP A 217 0.11 4.42 2.09
C ASP A 217 0.30 2.94 2.39
N TRP A 218 0.69 2.67 3.63
CA TRP A 218 1.00 1.34 4.14
C TRP A 218 -0.21 0.61 4.75
N GLU A 219 -1.43 1.09 4.47
CA GLU A 219 -2.65 0.54 5.09
C GLU A 219 -3.03 -0.89 4.64
N MET A 220 -2.39 -1.40 3.58
CA MET A 220 -2.56 -2.77 3.08
C MET A 220 -1.35 -3.66 3.35
N LEU A 221 -0.43 -3.22 4.21
CA LEU A 221 0.81 -3.94 4.52
C LEU A 221 0.55 -5.35 5.03
N SER A 222 1.44 -6.27 4.67
CA SER A 222 1.39 -7.67 5.10
C SER A 222 2.75 -8.35 4.95
N CYS A 223 2.86 -9.60 5.40
CA CYS A 223 3.95 -10.49 5.03
C CYS A 223 3.46 -11.55 4.07
N GLY A 224 4.25 -11.87 3.04
CA GLY A 224 3.89 -12.90 2.09
C GLY A 224 4.87 -13.01 0.93
N PRO A 225 4.55 -13.81 -0.09
CA PRO A 225 5.38 -13.94 -1.28
C PRO A 225 5.55 -12.61 -2.02
N ARG A 226 6.69 -12.45 -2.68
CA ARG A 226 7.04 -11.26 -3.49
C ARG A 226 6.02 -10.97 -4.59
N GLU A 227 5.42 -12.02 -5.12
CA GLU A 227 4.41 -11.97 -6.17
C GLU A 227 3.13 -11.27 -5.75
N LEU A 228 2.89 -11.05 -4.45
CA LEU A 228 1.75 -10.25 -3.95
C LEU A 228 1.77 -8.82 -4.49
N ASP A 229 2.89 -8.14 -4.34
CA ASP A 229 3.03 -6.76 -4.81
C ASP A 229 3.26 -6.70 -6.32
N LEU A 230 4.01 -7.65 -6.89
CA LEU A 230 4.20 -7.70 -8.34
C LEU A 230 2.89 -7.98 -9.08
N GLY A 231 2.07 -8.92 -8.60
CA GLY A 231 0.74 -9.19 -9.17
C GLY A 231 -0.20 -8.00 -9.04
N TRP A 232 -0.14 -7.29 -7.89
CA TRP A 232 -0.90 -6.06 -7.69
C TRP A 232 -0.46 -4.94 -8.65
N TRP A 233 0.86 -4.73 -8.77
CA TRP A 233 1.45 -3.77 -9.70
C TRP A 233 0.98 -3.99 -11.14
N LEU A 234 1.11 -5.22 -11.64
CA LEU A 234 0.72 -5.57 -13.00
C LEU A 234 -0.79 -5.46 -13.23
N PHE A 235 -1.59 -5.90 -12.26
CA PHE A 235 -3.04 -5.76 -12.33
C PHE A 235 -3.45 -4.29 -12.38
N LEU A 236 -2.85 -3.41 -11.57
CA LEU A 236 -3.18 -1.99 -11.55
C LEU A 236 -2.66 -1.25 -12.79
N LEU A 237 -1.52 -1.61 -13.36
CA LEU A 237 -1.13 -1.09 -14.67
C LEU A 237 -2.18 -1.42 -15.74
N LYS A 238 -2.69 -2.65 -15.77
CA LYS A 238 -3.77 -3.05 -16.68
C LYS A 238 -5.09 -2.35 -16.35
N HIS A 239 -5.42 -2.20 -15.06
CA HIS A 239 -6.63 -1.52 -14.60
C HIS A 239 -6.63 -0.04 -15.00
N HIS A 240 -5.54 0.67 -14.79
CA HIS A 240 -5.40 2.09 -15.12
C HIS A 240 -5.17 2.36 -16.62
N SER A 241 -4.99 1.34 -17.44
CA SER A 241 -4.89 1.46 -18.89
C SER A 241 -6.08 0.78 -19.58
N VAL A 242 -5.97 -0.47 -19.96
CA VAL A 242 -7.02 -1.24 -20.65
C VAL A 242 -8.36 -1.19 -19.91
N GLY A 243 -8.33 -1.28 -18.58
CA GLY A 243 -9.53 -1.24 -17.73
C GLY A 243 -10.36 0.03 -17.88
N VAL A 244 -9.72 1.15 -18.17
CA VAL A 244 -10.36 2.47 -18.40
C VAL A 244 -10.43 2.84 -19.87
N GLY A 245 -10.07 1.93 -20.80
CA GLY A 245 -10.08 2.17 -22.23
C GLY A 245 -8.93 3.04 -22.74
N ALA A 246 -7.83 3.12 -22.01
CA ALA A 246 -6.61 3.84 -22.38
C ALA A 246 -5.47 2.87 -22.71
N GLU A 247 -4.44 3.37 -23.39
CA GLU A 247 -3.19 2.64 -23.61
C GLU A 247 -2.19 2.97 -22.49
N LEU A 248 -1.34 2.02 -22.17
CA LEU A 248 -0.20 2.29 -21.29
C LEU A 248 0.77 3.20 -22.05
N PRO A 249 1.20 4.34 -21.47
CA PRO A 249 2.07 5.29 -22.18
C PRO A 249 3.40 4.68 -22.61
N SER A 250 3.92 5.11 -23.77
CA SER A 250 5.27 4.70 -24.21
C SER A 250 6.32 4.99 -23.14
N GLY A 251 7.27 4.08 -22.97
CA GLY A 251 8.25 4.10 -21.88
C GLY A 251 7.92 3.17 -20.72
N PHE A 252 6.63 2.87 -20.48
CA PHE A 252 6.25 1.76 -19.59
C PHE A 252 6.48 0.42 -20.28
N LYS A 253 6.86 -0.59 -19.51
CA LYS A 253 7.14 -1.93 -20.00
C LYS A 253 5.85 -2.75 -20.16
N THR A 254 5.87 -3.68 -21.08
CA THR A 254 4.85 -4.75 -21.16
C THR A 254 4.91 -5.63 -19.91
N ARG A 255 3.86 -6.42 -19.66
CA ARG A 255 3.80 -7.36 -18.53
C ARG A 255 5.03 -8.28 -18.47
N ASP A 256 5.43 -8.87 -19.60
CA ASP A 256 6.54 -9.80 -19.64
C ASP A 256 7.91 -9.10 -19.43
N GLU A 257 8.05 -7.87 -19.91
CA GLU A 257 9.23 -7.04 -19.66
C GLU A 257 9.32 -6.57 -18.20
N GLU A 258 8.19 -6.25 -17.55
CA GLU A 258 8.12 -5.94 -16.10
C GLU A 258 8.59 -7.16 -15.28
N ILE A 259 8.09 -8.36 -15.60
CA ILE A 259 8.48 -9.60 -14.92
C ILE A 259 9.99 -9.85 -15.10
N ALA A 260 10.48 -9.79 -16.35
CA ALA A 260 11.90 -10.00 -16.64
C ALA A 260 12.79 -8.99 -15.91
N ARG A 261 12.36 -7.73 -15.84
CA ARG A 261 13.09 -6.68 -15.13
C ARG A 261 13.05 -6.87 -13.61
N TYR A 262 11.91 -7.30 -13.06
CA TYR A 262 11.80 -7.64 -11.65
C TYR A 262 12.74 -8.79 -11.27
N GLU A 263 12.78 -9.86 -12.08
CA GLU A 263 13.69 -11.00 -11.89
C GLU A 263 15.17 -10.57 -11.97
N GLU A 264 15.51 -9.72 -12.92
CA GLU A 264 16.87 -9.17 -13.07
C GLU A 264 17.30 -8.37 -11.83
N LEU A 265 16.44 -7.47 -11.35
CA LEU A 265 16.73 -6.59 -10.21
C LEU A 265 16.78 -7.36 -8.88
N SER A 266 15.87 -8.32 -8.69
CA SER A 266 15.70 -9.02 -7.41
C SER A 266 16.56 -10.28 -7.29
N GLY A 267 16.97 -10.87 -8.41
CA GLY A 267 17.55 -12.21 -8.45
C GLY A 267 16.56 -13.33 -8.10
N HIS A 268 15.28 -13.00 -7.92
CA HIS A 268 14.21 -13.94 -7.59
C HIS A 268 13.51 -14.41 -8.87
N LYS A 269 13.31 -15.71 -9.02
CA LYS A 269 12.52 -16.26 -10.12
C LYS A 269 11.03 -16.23 -9.78
N VAL A 270 10.27 -15.43 -10.50
CA VAL A 270 8.82 -15.27 -10.32
C VAL A 270 8.08 -16.59 -10.57
N ARG A 271 7.16 -16.94 -9.68
CA ARG A 271 6.38 -18.18 -9.74
C ARG A 271 4.90 -17.90 -9.46
N ASN A 272 4.04 -18.72 -10.04
CA ASN A 272 2.60 -18.68 -9.77
C ASN A 272 1.96 -17.29 -9.94
N LEU A 273 2.55 -16.42 -10.78
CA LEU A 273 2.15 -15.01 -10.88
C LEU A 273 0.69 -14.84 -11.26
N HIS A 274 0.14 -15.71 -12.13
CA HIS A 274 -1.27 -15.69 -12.49
C HIS A 274 -2.18 -15.78 -11.25
N TYR A 275 -1.83 -16.65 -10.28
CA TYR A 275 -2.55 -16.73 -9.02
C TYR A 275 -2.59 -15.39 -8.28
N PHE A 276 -1.45 -14.69 -8.22
CA PHE A 276 -1.35 -13.41 -7.53
C PHE A 276 -2.02 -12.26 -8.29
N GLU A 277 -2.08 -12.33 -9.62
CA GLU A 277 -2.88 -11.40 -10.44
C GLU A 277 -4.39 -11.60 -10.21
N VAL A 278 -4.88 -12.84 -10.12
CA VAL A 278 -6.27 -13.13 -9.73
C VAL A 278 -6.56 -12.62 -8.32
N PHE A 279 -5.66 -12.87 -7.37
CA PHE A 279 -5.80 -12.37 -6.00
C PHE A 279 -5.76 -10.83 -5.93
N ALA A 280 -4.95 -10.18 -6.75
CA ALA A 280 -4.94 -8.73 -6.90
C ALA A 280 -6.28 -8.20 -7.43
N GLY A 281 -6.80 -8.82 -8.49
CA GLY A 281 -8.12 -8.49 -9.05
C GLY A 281 -9.24 -8.66 -8.04
N LEU A 282 -9.22 -9.75 -7.28
CA LEU A 282 -10.17 -9.99 -6.19
C LEU A 282 -10.13 -8.86 -5.14
N ARG A 283 -8.94 -8.51 -4.65
CA ARG A 283 -8.78 -7.42 -3.68
C ARG A 283 -9.29 -6.09 -4.23
N MET A 284 -8.93 -5.75 -5.47
CA MET A 284 -9.39 -4.51 -6.11
C MET A 284 -10.90 -4.50 -6.31
N ALA A 285 -11.51 -5.61 -6.74
CA ALA A 285 -12.97 -5.72 -6.88
C ALA A 285 -13.70 -5.51 -5.54
N ILE A 286 -13.19 -6.06 -4.44
CA ILE A 286 -13.71 -5.85 -3.08
C ILE A 286 -13.62 -4.37 -2.69
N LEU A 287 -12.48 -3.71 -2.93
CA LEU A 287 -12.29 -2.29 -2.62
C LEU A 287 -13.24 -1.39 -3.43
N VAL A 288 -13.39 -1.66 -4.74
CA VAL A 288 -14.32 -0.90 -5.58
C VAL A 288 -15.77 -1.12 -5.17
N ALA A 289 -16.17 -2.34 -4.79
CA ALA A 289 -17.51 -2.61 -4.27
C ALA A 289 -17.78 -1.80 -2.97
N ARG A 290 -16.79 -1.72 -2.06
CA ARG A 290 -16.89 -0.89 -0.87
C ARG A 290 -16.96 0.60 -1.19
N ALA A 291 -16.11 1.09 -2.07
CA ALA A 291 -16.13 2.48 -2.52
C ALA A 291 -17.49 2.85 -3.12
N ALA A 292 -18.06 1.98 -3.94
CA ALA A 292 -19.40 2.17 -4.51
C ALA A 292 -20.49 2.29 -3.42
N SER A 293 -20.45 1.43 -2.39
CA SER A 293 -21.39 1.52 -1.24
C SER A 293 -21.24 2.85 -0.50
N LEU A 294 -20.01 3.30 -0.25
CA LEU A 294 -19.72 4.59 0.39
C LEU A 294 -20.23 5.77 -0.47
N LEU A 295 -19.97 5.76 -1.77
CA LEU A 295 -20.41 6.80 -2.70
C LEU A 295 -21.94 6.86 -2.83
N LYS A 296 -22.62 5.70 -2.85
CA LYS A 296 -24.09 5.61 -2.79
C LYS A 296 -24.64 6.22 -1.51
N SER A 297 -24.05 5.86 -0.38
CA SER A 297 -24.48 6.34 0.95
C SER A 297 -24.30 7.84 1.11
N ALA A 298 -23.21 8.39 0.53
CA ALA A 298 -22.92 9.82 0.51
C ALA A 298 -23.70 10.60 -0.56
N GLY A 299 -24.41 9.92 -1.47
CA GLY A 299 -25.19 10.56 -2.54
C GLY A 299 -24.37 11.04 -3.74
N TYR A 300 -23.11 10.62 -3.86
CA TYR A 300 -22.25 10.97 -5.01
C TYR A 300 -22.61 10.18 -6.27
N ILE A 301 -23.16 8.98 -6.13
CA ILE A 301 -23.66 8.17 -7.24
C ILE A 301 -25.11 7.70 -6.96
N PRO A 302 -25.91 7.39 -8.01
CA PRO A 302 -27.27 6.88 -7.84
C PRO A 302 -27.31 5.60 -6.99
N LYS A 303 -28.38 5.41 -6.22
CA LYS A 303 -28.56 4.22 -5.36
C LYS A 303 -28.61 2.91 -6.15
N ASP A 304 -29.13 2.96 -7.38
CA ASP A 304 -29.21 1.85 -8.32
C ASP A 304 -27.98 1.73 -9.25
N SER A 305 -26.92 2.48 -8.99
CA SER A 305 -25.66 2.38 -9.74
C SER A 305 -25.13 0.95 -9.71
N PRO A 306 -24.76 0.37 -10.86
CA PRO A 306 -24.21 -0.98 -10.92
C PRO A 306 -22.73 -1.06 -10.51
N MET A 307 -22.10 0.05 -10.11
CA MET A 307 -20.66 0.15 -9.86
C MET A 307 -20.12 -0.91 -8.89
N ALA A 308 -20.91 -1.35 -7.90
CA ALA A 308 -20.50 -2.41 -6.97
C ALA A 308 -20.40 -3.80 -7.64
N LEU A 309 -21.11 -4.01 -8.74
CA LEU A 309 -21.18 -5.29 -9.45
C LEU A 309 -20.38 -5.29 -10.75
N ILE A 310 -20.42 -4.18 -11.48
CA ILE A 310 -19.84 -4.04 -12.83
C ILE A 310 -18.96 -2.80 -12.83
N ASN A 311 -17.67 -3.02 -12.94
CA ASN A 311 -16.64 -1.99 -12.96
C ASN A 311 -15.36 -2.56 -13.62
N PRO A 312 -14.36 -1.72 -13.95
CA PRO A 312 -13.13 -2.20 -14.59
C PRO A 312 -12.43 -3.34 -13.83
N ALA A 313 -12.41 -3.29 -12.50
CA ALA A 313 -11.75 -4.33 -11.70
C ALA A 313 -12.46 -5.68 -11.79
N THR A 314 -13.82 -5.71 -11.70
CA THR A 314 -14.60 -6.95 -11.83
C THR A 314 -14.53 -7.52 -13.25
N ASN A 315 -14.48 -6.66 -14.28
CA ASN A 315 -14.34 -7.11 -15.66
C ASN A 315 -12.97 -7.76 -15.90
N LEU A 316 -11.90 -7.10 -15.48
CA LEU A 316 -10.53 -7.65 -15.60
C LEU A 316 -10.33 -8.92 -14.76
N LEU A 317 -10.94 -8.98 -13.57
CA LEU A 317 -10.92 -10.19 -12.74
C LEU A 317 -11.62 -11.35 -13.43
N ALA A 318 -12.78 -11.12 -14.06
CA ALA A 318 -13.50 -12.15 -14.81
C ALA A 318 -12.72 -12.67 -16.02
N GLU A 319 -11.83 -11.87 -16.63
CA GLU A 319 -10.94 -12.31 -17.71
C GLU A 319 -9.80 -13.23 -17.19
N LEU A 320 -9.45 -13.14 -15.92
CA LEU A 320 -8.37 -13.92 -15.29
C LEU A 320 -8.85 -15.27 -14.76
N LEU A 321 -10.15 -15.42 -14.47
CA LEU A 321 -10.77 -16.67 -14.00
C LEU A 321 -11.03 -17.64 -15.16
#